data_79c145063989e2b861c7fd039efeff38
#
_entry.id   79c145063989e2b861c7fd039efeff38
#
_cell.length_a   1.000
_cell.length_b   1.000
_cell.length_c   1.000
_cell.angle_alpha   90.00
_cell.angle_beta   90.00
_cell.angle_gamma   90.00
#
_symmetry.space_group_name_H-M   'P 1'
#
loop_
_entity.id
_entity.type
_entity.pdbx_description
1 polymer ?
#
loop_
_entity_poly.entity_id
_entity_poly.type
_entity_poly.pdbx_seq_one_letter_code
_entity_poly.pdbx_strand_id
1 'polypeptide(L)'
;MRLTVICALCLLRSGLASPLPREAGGMSEPQWRQAQDYLRRFYPSNSETREADSVEARLKRMQTFFRLPVTGVLTPRLVEIMQKPRCGVPDVADYSLFPTQPKWNSQVVTYRVISYTRDLPRFTVNQLVAKALALWSREIPLAFRRVLAGTADIMIGFARGAHGDYYPFDGPGNTLAHAFGPGPGLGGDAHFDEDERWTDGSRIGVNFLVTATHELGHSLGLGHSSDPNAVMYPTYRVGESKNFRLSPDDIEGIQKLYGNIYDFTSLLQAGVPQQEGLGNGYPLGKACPNLRLKAH
;
A
#
# COMPACT_ATOMS: atom_id res chain seq x y z
N MET A 1 33.43 14.55 -65.09
CA MET A 1 32.45 13.94 -64.15
C MET A 1 33.20 13.20 -63.08
N ARG A 2 33.31 13.74 -61.86
CA ARG A 2 33.91 13.07 -60.71
C ARG A 2 32.80 12.71 -59.74
N LEU A 3 32.57 11.41 -59.56
CA LEU A 3 31.64 10.86 -58.55
C LEU A 3 32.31 10.90 -57.21
N THR A 4 31.75 11.68 -56.30
CA THR A 4 32.17 11.69 -54.88
C THR A 4 31.28 10.68 -54.14
N VAL A 5 31.89 9.58 -53.69
CA VAL A 5 31.24 8.59 -52.81
C VAL A 5 31.33 9.11 -51.38
N ILE A 6 30.16 9.46 -50.82
CA ILE A 6 30.07 9.81 -49.40
C ILE A 6 29.88 8.51 -48.59
N CYS A 7 30.91 8.12 -47.88
CA CYS A 7 30.92 6.99 -46.97
C CYS A 7 30.24 7.43 -45.65
N ALA A 8 28.99 7.00 -45.39
CA ALA A 8 28.31 7.24 -44.15
C ALA A 8 28.87 6.27 -43.09
N LEU A 9 29.70 6.80 -42.20
CA LEU A 9 30.15 6.09 -40.99
C LEU A 9 28.96 6.04 -40.00
N CYS A 10 28.27 4.89 -39.94
CA CYS A 10 27.39 4.54 -38.82
C CYS A 10 28.23 4.36 -37.55
N LEU A 11 28.25 5.38 -36.70
CA LEU A 11 28.76 5.26 -35.33
C LEU A 11 27.77 4.41 -34.54
N LEU A 12 28.02 3.11 -34.46
CA LEU A 12 27.46 2.22 -33.45
C LEU A 12 27.94 2.73 -32.08
N ARG A 13 27.09 3.47 -31.38
CA ARG A 13 27.26 3.67 -29.94
C ARG A 13 27.08 2.33 -29.25
N SER A 14 28.12 1.55 -29.08
CA SER A 14 28.21 0.49 -28.11
C SER A 14 28.03 1.15 -26.72
N GLY A 15 26.86 0.99 -26.13
CA GLY A 15 26.65 1.30 -24.73
C GLY A 15 27.62 0.48 -23.91
N LEU A 16 28.67 1.13 -23.40
CA LEU A 16 29.58 0.55 -22.43
C LEU A 16 28.75 0.24 -21.17
N ALA A 17 28.26 -1.00 -21.06
CA ALA A 17 27.83 -1.54 -19.81
C ALA A 17 28.99 -1.38 -18.83
N SER A 18 28.78 -0.62 -17.75
CA SER A 18 29.79 -0.51 -16.70
C SER A 18 30.17 -1.91 -16.23
N PRO A 19 31.45 -2.25 -16.13
CA PRO A 19 31.87 -3.56 -15.69
C PRO A 19 31.32 -3.80 -14.28
N LEU A 20 30.65 -4.93 -14.10
CA LEU A 20 30.14 -5.40 -12.80
C LEU A 20 31.34 -5.46 -11.81
N PRO A 21 31.15 -5.07 -10.55
CA PRO A 21 32.13 -5.26 -9.51
C PRO A 21 32.45 -6.76 -9.42
N ARG A 22 33.67 -7.13 -9.69
CA ARG A 22 34.14 -8.51 -9.89
C ARG A 22 34.16 -9.35 -8.60
N GLU A 23 33.79 -8.80 -7.45
CA GLU A 23 33.82 -9.51 -6.16
C GLU A 23 32.66 -9.11 -5.27
N ALA A 24 31.47 -9.64 -5.55
CA ALA A 24 30.36 -9.60 -4.63
C ALA A 24 29.84 -11.02 -4.39
N GLY A 25 30.50 -11.74 -3.49
CA GLY A 25 29.90 -12.83 -2.72
C GLY A 25 29.32 -14.01 -3.51
N GLY A 26 29.90 -14.42 -4.68
CA GLY A 26 29.45 -15.64 -5.36
C GLY A 26 28.07 -15.56 -6.03
N MET A 27 27.51 -14.36 -6.26
CA MET A 27 26.24 -14.18 -6.95
C MET A 27 26.35 -14.45 -8.44
N SER A 28 25.36 -15.15 -9.00
CA SER A 28 25.25 -15.37 -10.44
C SER A 28 24.80 -14.09 -11.16
N GLU A 29 25.12 -13.97 -12.44
CA GLU A 29 24.68 -12.85 -13.29
C GLU A 29 23.16 -12.64 -13.29
N PRO A 30 22.30 -13.69 -13.34
CA PRO A 30 20.85 -13.53 -13.19
C PRO A 30 20.44 -12.91 -11.85
N GLN A 31 21.07 -13.33 -10.74
CA GLN A 31 20.78 -12.76 -9.42
C GLN A 31 21.14 -11.27 -9.34
N TRP A 32 22.24 -10.87 -9.96
CA TRP A 32 22.63 -9.47 -10.06
C TRP A 32 21.61 -8.63 -10.85
N ARG A 33 21.15 -9.12 -11.98
CA ARG A 33 20.12 -8.42 -12.77
C ARG A 33 18.85 -8.28 -11.99
N GLN A 34 18.38 -9.37 -11.38
CA GLN A 34 17.18 -9.36 -10.52
C GLN A 34 17.32 -8.33 -9.38
N ALA A 35 18.48 -8.31 -8.71
CA ALA A 35 18.74 -7.34 -7.64
C ALA A 35 18.72 -5.89 -8.14
N GLN A 36 19.31 -5.61 -9.30
CA GLN A 36 19.30 -4.27 -9.89
C GLN A 36 17.87 -3.82 -10.27
N ASP A 37 17.08 -4.72 -10.86
CA ASP A 37 15.67 -4.43 -11.20
C ASP A 37 14.85 -4.15 -9.94
N TYR A 38 14.99 -4.98 -8.91
CA TYR A 38 14.37 -4.79 -7.62
C TYR A 38 14.75 -3.44 -7.00
N LEU A 39 16.03 -3.11 -6.96
CA LEU A 39 16.53 -1.86 -6.39
C LEU A 39 16.07 -0.63 -7.17
N ARG A 40 15.96 -0.71 -8.50
CA ARG A 40 15.39 0.39 -9.30
C ARG A 40 13.91 0.61 -8.99
N ARG A 41 13.16 -0.45 -8.80
CA ARG A 41 11.72 -0.39 -8.56
C ARG A 41 11.39 0.09 -7.15
N PHE A 42 12.05 -0.46 -6.14
CA PHE A 42 11.65 -0.26 -4.73
C PHE A 42 12.52 0.74 -3.96
N TYR A 43 13.69 1.10 -4.49
CA TYR A 43 14.63 2.06 -3.90
C TYR A 43 15.09 3.09 -4.95
N PRO A 44 14.16 3.78 -5.62
CA PRO A 44 14.51 4.81 -6.59
C PRO A 44 15.35 5.91 -5.93
N SER A 45 16.04 6.74 -6.73
CA SER A 45 16.79 7.89 -6.27
C SER A 45 16.11 9.17 -6.71
N ASN A 46 16.00 10.15 -5.81
CA ASN A 46 15.52 11.49 -6.13
C ASN A 46 16.64 12.42 -6.54
N SER A 47 17.89 11.96 -6.48
CA SER A 47 19.06 12.78 -6.79
C SER A 47 19.48 12.56 -8.22
N GLU A 48 19.70 13.64 -8.95
CA GLU A 48 20.29 13.63 -10.30
C GLU A 48 21.78 13.27 -10.29
N THR A 49 22.41 13.10 -9.12
CA THR A 49 23.81 12.72 -9.02
C THR A 49 24.00 11.22 -9.25
N ARG A 50 24.98 10.85 -10.06
CA ARG A 50 25.34 9.44 -10.33
C ARG A 50 25.64 8.63 -9.06
N GLU A 51 26.20 9.27 -8.04
CA GLU A 51 26.56 8.63 -6.78
C GLU A 51 25.34 8.23 -5.96
N ALA A 52 24.34 9.11 -5.85
CA ALA A 52 23.10 8.82 -5.16
C ALA A 52 22.25 7.76 -5.87
N ASP A 53 22.43 7.59 -7.18
CA ASP A 53 21.71 6.61 -8.02
C ASP A 53 22.51 5.30 -8.22
N SER A 54 23.64 5.14 -7.57
CA SER A 54 24.44 3.93 -7.65
C SER A 54 23.75 2.72 -7.02
N VAL A 55 24.06 1.51 -7.50
CA VAL A 55 23.55 0.25 -6.91
C VAL A 55 23.94 0.16 -5.43
N GLU A 56 25.16 0.61 -5.07
CA GLU A 56 25.62 0.64 -3.69
C GLU A 56 24.75 1.54 -2.82
N ALA A 57 24.41 2.75 -3.28
CA ALA A 57 23.55 3.67 -2.54
C ALA A 57 22.14 3.09 -2.35
N ARG A 58 21.57 2.43 -3.36
CA ARG A 58 20.28 1.74 -3.28
C ARG A 58 20.32 0.56 -2.32
N LEU A 59 21.40 -0.23 -2.33
CA LEU A 59 21.63 -1.32 -1.37
C LEU A 59 21.69 -0.79 0.07
N LYS A 60 22.41 0.30 0.31
CA LYS A 60 22.48 0.93 1.64
C LYS A 60 21.08 1.38 2.11
N ARG A 61 20.26 1.97 1.24
CA ARG A 61 18.86 2.33 1.57
C ARG A 61 18.04 1.09 1.92
N MET A 62 18.12 0.03 1.12
CA MET A 62 17.45 -1.25 1.42
C MET A 62 17.90 -1.84 2.74
N GLN A 63 19.21 -1.88 3.00
CA GLN A 63 19.77 -2.38 4.25
C GLN A 63 19.29 -1.56 5.44
N THR A 64 19.25 -0.24 5.32
CA THR A 64 18.71 0.65 6.35
C THR A 64 17.24 0.35 6.62
N PHE A 65 16.43 0.27 5.56
CA PHE A 65 15.00 -0.01 5.68
C PHE A 65 14.73 -1.35 6.39
N PHE A 66 15.41 -2.41 6.00
CA PHE A 66 15.26 -3.74 6.61
C PHE A 66 16.06 -3.92 7.92
N ARG A 67 16.64 -2.83 8.46
CA ARG A 67 17.44 -2.82 9.72
C ARG A 67 18.59 -3.83 9.68
N LEU A 68 19.24 -3.96 8.53
CA LEU A 68 20.40 -4.81 8.32
C LEU A 68 21.70 -4.00 8.42
N PRO A 69 22.87 -4.64 8.60
CA PRO A 69 24.17 -3.95 8.50
C PRO A 69 24.31 -3.20 7.17
N VAL A 70 24.58 -1.88 7.25
CA VAL A 70 24.62 -0.98 6.08
C VAL A 70 26.00 -1.04 5.44
N THR A 71 26.21 -2.01 4.57
CA THR A 71 27.51 -2.26 3.89
C THR A 71 27.54 -1.78 2.44
N GLY A 72 26.39 -1.63 1.79
CA GLY A 72 26.30 -1.37 0.34
C GLY A 72 26.62 -2.59 -0.53
N VAL A 73 26.79 -3.77 0.07
CA VAL A 73 27.14 -5.01 -0.61
C VAL A 73 25.92 -5.92 -0.72
N LEU A 74 25.70 -6.52 -1.92
CA LEU A 74 24.67 -7.52 -2.11
C LEU A 74 25.06 -8.82 -1.40
N THR A 75 24.19 -9.32 -0.55
CA THR A 75 24.40 -10.56 0.22
C THR A 75 23.32 -11.59 -0.12
N PRO A 76 23.55 -12.91 0.11
CA PRO A 76 22.53 -13.93 -0.06
C PRO A 76 21.24 -13.61 0.71
N ARG A 77 21.37 -13.03 1.90
CA ARG A 77 20.23 -12.59 2.72
C ARG A 77 19.38 -11.52 2.06
N LEU A 78 20.00 -10.57 1.36
CA LEU A 78 19.26 -9.54 0.61
C LEU A 78 18.54 -10.16 -0.59
N VAL A 79 19.18 -11.10 -1.31
CA VAL A 79 18.53 -11.83 -2.41
C VAL A 79 17.32 -12.62 -1.93
N GLU A 80 17.39 -13.29 -0.79
CA GLU A 80 16.24 -13.96 -0.17
C GLU A 80 15.08 -12.98 0.13
N ILE A 81 15.38 -11.77 0.60
CA ILE A 81 14.35 -10.75 0.83
C ILE A 81 13.74 -10.29 -0.50
N MET A 82 14.58 -10.05 -1.52
CA MET A 82 14.14 -9.61 -2.86
C MET A 82 13.23 -10.64 -3.56
N GLN A 83 13.34 -11.92 -3.20
CA GLN A 83 12.55 -13.01 -3.78
C GLN A 83 11.21 -13.26 -3.06
N LYS A 84 10.93 -12.55 -1.96
CA LYS A 84 9.67 -12.73 -1.25
C LYS A 84 8.52 -12.06 -1.99
N PRO A 85 7.33 -12.68 -2.02
CA PRO A 85 6.12 -11.99 -2.45
C PRO A 85 5.91 -10.72 -1.64
N ARG A 86 5.51 -9.63 -2.30
CA ARG A 86 5.45 -8.31 -1.68
C ARG A 86 4.44 -7.36 -2.33
N CYS A 87 4.21 -6.23 -1.67
CA CYS A 87 3.54 -5.06 -2.23
C CYS A 87 4.41 -4.39 -3.31
N GLY A 88 3.77 -3.88 -4.36
CA GLY A 88 4.40 -3.21 -5.49
C GLY A 88 4.82 -1.76 -5.25
N VAL A 89 4.42 -1.17 -4.12
CA VAL A 89 4.79 0.20 -3.73
C VAL A 89 6.27 0.26 -3.34
N PRO A 90 7.02 1.33 -3.68
CA PRO A 90 8.40 1.52 -3.21
C PRO A 90 8.51 1.59 -1.69
N ASP A 91 9.63 1.05 -1.14
CA ASP A 91 9.87 1.06 0.32
C ASP A 91 10.32 2.42 0.84
N VAL A 92 11.07 3.13 0.02
CA VAL A 92 11.42 4.52 0.25
C VAL A 92 10.57 5.33 -0.72
N ALA A 93 9.48 5.88 -0.21
CA ALA A 93 8.73 6.85 -0.97
C ALA A 93 9.66 8.02 -1.24
N ASP A 94 9.94 8.25 -2.51
CA ASP A 94 10.35 9.57 -2.93
C ASP A 94 9.30 10.56 -2.45
N TYR A 95 9.72 11.66 -1.89
CA TYR A 95 8.86 12.80 -1.55
C TYR A 95 7.91 13.18 -2.71
N SER A 96 8.21 12.73 -3.93
CA SER A 96 7.39 12.96 -5.12
C SER A 96 6.13 12.10 -5.21
N LEU A 97 6.08 10.89 -4.60
CA LEU A 97 4.86 10.07 -4.58
C LEU A 97 3.93 10.47 -3.41
N PHE A 98 4.51 10.94 -2.27
CA PHE A 98 3.73 11.43 -1.13
C PHE A 98 4.35 12.71 -0.53
N PRO A 99 4.56 13.79 -1.31
CA PRO A 99 5.35 14.97 -0.87
C PRO A 99 4.71 15.74 0.29
N THR A 100 3.44 15.47 0.62
CA THR A 100 2.66 16.24 1.60
C THR A 100 1.97 15.37 2.64
N GLN A 101 2.35 14.07 2.79
CA GLN A 101 1.57 13.12 3.59
C GLN A 101 0.09 13.18 3.17
N PRO A 102 -0.24 12.75 1.95
CA PRO A 102 -1.60 12.89 1.42
C PRO A 102 -2.56 12.14 2.31
N LYS A 103 -3.67 12.80 2.65
CA LYS A 103 -4.75 12.20 3.43
C LYS A 103 -6.10 12.61 2.87
N TRP A 104 -7.11 11.83 3.13
CA TRP A 104 -8.48 12.21 2.82
C TRP A 104 -8.92 13.35 3.74
N ASN A 105 -9.45 14.41 3.17
CA ASN A 105 -9.98 15.54 3.93
C ASN A 105 -11.46 15.36 4.29
N SER A 106 -12.14 14.37 3.69
CA SER A 106 -13.52 14.00 3.99
C SER A 106 -13.58 13.08 5.20
N GLN A 107 -14.61 13.23 6.03
CA GLN A 107 -14.89 12.28 7.11
C GLN A 107 -15.48 10.94 6.62
N VAL A 108 -15.97 10.91 5.39
CA VAL A 108 -16.52 9.71 4.76
C VAL A 108 -15.82 9.49 3.44
N VAL A 109 -15.13 8.37 3.31
CA VAL A 109 -14.46 7.91 2.08
C VAL A 109 -15.32 6.83 1.44
N THR A 110 -15.62 7.00 0.16
CA THR A 110 -16.38 6.01 -0.59
C THR A 110 -15.44 4.98 -1.22
N TYR A 111 -15.90 3.72 -1.32
CA TYR A 111 -15.15 2.68 -2.02
C TYR A 111 -16.03 1.81 -2.90
N ARG A 112 -15.44 1.24 -3.96
CA ARG A 112 -16.12 0.36 -4.90
C ARG A 112 -15.21 -0.76 -5.38
N VAL A 113 -15.69 -2.02 -5.32
CA VAL A 113 -15.01 -3.15 -5.98
C VAL A 113 -15.53 -3.24 -7.42
N ILE A 114 -14.62 -3.05 -8.39
CA ILE A 114 -14.95 -2.96 -9.82
C ILE A 114 -14.69 -4.27 -10.58
N SER A 115 -13.72 -5.08 -10.13
CA SER A 115 -13.45 -6.41 -10.65
C SER A 115 -13.17 -7.38 -9.50
N TYR A 116 -13.33 -8.69 -9.76
CA TYR A 116 -13.26 -9.72 -8.73
C TYR A 116 -12.37 -10.86 -9.19
N THR A 117 -11.65 -11.47 -8.24
CA THR A 117 -10.92 -12.71 -8.49
C THR A 117 -11.85 -13.88 -8.73
N ARG A 118 -11.34 -14.87 -9.45
CA ARG A 118 -12.02 -16.18 -9.67
C ARG A 118 -11.87 -17.14 -8.48
N ASP A 119 -10.94 -16.88 -7.59
CA ASP A 119 -10.58 -17.74 -6.47
C ASP A 119 -11.56 -17.65 -5.29
N LEU A 120 -12.24 -16.51 -5.16
CA LEU A 120 -13.15 -16.21 -4.05
C LEU A 120 -14.52 -15.76 -4.57
N PRO A 121 -15.61 -16.19 -3.90
CA PRO A 121 -16.93 -15.65 -4.19
C PRO A 121 -16.96 -14.12 -4.01
N ARG A 122 -17.67 -13.41 -4.89
CA ARG A 122 -17.81 -11.93 -4.81
C ARG A 122 -18.27 -11.44 -3.43
N PHE A 123 -19.16 -12.18 -2.79
CA PHE A 123 -19.62 -11.88 -1.44
C PHE A 123 -18.47 -11.91 -0.44
N THR A 124 -17.61 -12.93 -0.51
CA THR A 124 -16.42 -13.07 0.35
C THR A 124 -15.43 -11.93 0.13
N VAL A 125 -15.12 -11.57 -1.13
CA VAL A 125 -14.27 -10.42 -1.44
C VAL A 125 -14.83 -9.15 -0.80
N ASN A 126 -16.12 -8.88 -0.99
CA ASN A 126 -16.78 -7.70 -0.41
C ASN A 126 -16.72 -7.67 1.12
N GLN A 127 -16.88 -8.82 1.78
CA GLN A 127 -16.76 -8.91 3.24
C GLN A 127 -15.34 -8.67 3.71
N LEU A 128 -14.33 -9.21 3.01
CA LEU A 128 -12.93 -9.06 3.37
C LEU A 128 -12.45 -7.62 3.18
N VAL A 129 -12.85 -6.93 2.10
CA VAL A 129 -12.61 -5.49 1.89
C VAL A 129 -13.24 -4.67 3.02
N ALA A 130 -14.52 -4.90 3.32
CA ALA A 130 -15.19 -4.20 4.42
C ALA A 130 -14.51 -4.43 5.77
N LYS A 131 -14.03 -5.66 6.02
CA LYS A 131 -13.28 -6.01 7.23
C LYS A 131 -11.92 -5.30 7.29
N ALA A 132 -11.20 -5.24 6.17
CA ALA A 132 -9.92 -4.52 6.06
C ALA A 132 -10.08 -3.03 6.37
N LEU A 133 -11.08 -2.37 5.77
CA LEU A 133 -11.41 -0.97 6.06
C LEU A 133 -11.87 -0.77 7.51
N ALA A 134 -12.61 -1.73 8.08
CA ALA A 134 -13.05 -1.67 9.48
C ALA A 134 -11.90 -1.76 10.48
N LEU A 135 -10.78 -2.42 10.13
CA LEU A 135 -9.58 -2.41 10.98
C LEU A 135 -9.01 -1.00 11.12
N TRP A 136 -8.91 -0.26 10.02
CA TRP A 136 -8.43 1.12 10.03
C TRP A 136 -9.41 2.10 10.68
N SER A 137 -10.71 2.01 10.36
CA SER A 137 -11.72 2.95 10.88
C SER A 137 -11.98 2.84 12.38
N ARG A 138 -11.50 1.80 13.05
CA ARG A 138 -11.55 1.68 14.51
C ARG A 138 -10.52 2.56 15.21
N GLU A 139 -9.47 2.94 14.50
CA GLU A 139 -8.33 3.66 15.05
C GLU A 139 -8.38 5.17 14.78
N ILE A 140 -9.18 5.60 13.78
CA ILE A 140 -9.23 6.97 13.27
C ILE A 140 -10.67 7.46 13.06
N PRO A 141 -10.93 8.78 13.09
CA PRO A 141 -12.26 9.37 12.86
C PRO A 141 -12.62 9.43 11.36
N LEU A 142 -12.49 8.29 10.65
CA LEU A 142 -12.78 8.17 9.22
C LEU A 142 -13.78 7.02 9.00
N ALA A 143 -14.88 7.30 8.32
CA ALA A 143 -15.89 6.32 7.97
C ALA A 143 -15.78 5.89 6.50
N PHE A 144 -16.10 4.64 6.21
CA PHE A 144 -16.08 4.10 4.84
C PHE A 144 -17.48 3.73 4.37
N ARG A 145 -17.83 4.15 3.15
CA ARG A 145 -19.13 3.87 2.55
C ARG A 145 -18.96 3.20 1.19
N ARG A 146 -19.49 1.99 1.09
CA ARG A 146 -19.51 1.28 -0.20
C ARG A 146 -20.52 1.91 -1.16
N VAL A 147 -20.11 2.08 -2.43
CA VAL A 147 -21.00 2.44 -3.53
C VAL A 147 -21.02 1.31 -4.57
N LEU A 148 -22.14 1.14 -5.26
CA LEU A 148 -22.35 0.03 -6.19
C LEU A 148 -22.20 0.45 -7.66
N ALA A 149 -22.24 1.75 -7.94
CA ALA A 149 -22.14 2.31 -9.27
C ALA A 149 -21.42 3.67 -9.24
N GLY A 150 -20.97 4.14 -10.38
CA GLY A 150 -20.21 5.39 -10.50
C GLY A 150 -18.77 5.29 -10.02
N THR A 151 -18.10 6.42 -9.89
CA THR A 151 -16.74 6.53 -9.34
C THR A 151 -16.81 6.65 -7.82
N ALA A 152 -15.90 6.00 -7.12
CA ALA A 152 -15.68 6.13 -5.68
C ALA A 152 -14.32 6.79 -5.43
N ASP A 153 -14.07 7.20 -4.20
CA ASP A 153 -12.76 7.72 -3.80
C ASP A 153 -11.67 6.63 -3.87
N ILE A 154 -12.04 5.38 -3.59
CA ILE A 154 -11.16 4.21 -3.67
C ILE A 154 -11.80 3.19 -4.61
N MET A 155 -11.18 2.95 -5.77
CA MET A 155 -11.58 1.90 -6.69
C MET A 155 -10.70 0.67 -6.42
N ILE A 156 -11.33 -0.50 -6.28
CA ILE A 156 -10.65 -1.75 -5.91
C ILE A 156 -10.84 -2.75 -7.03
N GLY A 157 -9.74 -3.29 -7.57
CA GLY A 157 -9.81 -4.18 -8.72
C GLY A 157 -8.79 -5.29 -8.72
N PHE A 158 -9.17 -6.42 -9.37
CA PHE A 158 -8.26 -7.51 -9.72
C PHE A 158 -7.95 -7.41 -11.21
N ALA A 159 -6.67 -7.52 -11.56
CA ALA A 159 -6.17 -7.37 -12.92
C ALA A 159 -4.93 -8.24 -13.17
N ARG A 160 -4.52 -8.40 -14.43
CA ARG A 160 -3.33 -9.14 -14.87
C ARG A 160 -2.44 -8.24 -15.69
N GLY A 161 -1.12 -8.38 -15.55
CA GLY A 161 -0.16 -7.67 -16.39
C GLY A 161 -0.43 -6.17 -16.47
N ALA A 162 -0.41 -5.61 -17.66
CA ALA A 162 -0.71 -4.19 -17.89
C ALA A 162 -2.22 -3.93 -17.72
N HIS A 163 -2.59 -3.00 -16.83
CA HIS A 163 -3.98 -2.74 -16.47
C HIS A 163 -4.33 -1.24 -16.36
N GLY A 164 -3.53 -0.39 -16.98
CA GLY A 164 -3.87 1.02 -17.21
C GLY A 164 -3.33 2.03 -16.22
N ASP A 165 -2.52 1.61 -15.24
CA ASP A 165 -1.93 2.46 -14.21
C ASP A 165 -0.40 2.61 -14.29
N TYR A 166 0.23 2.14 -15.35
CA TYR A 166 1.68 2.16 -15.59
C TYR A 166 2.52 1.23 -14.67
N TYR A 167 1.92 0.45 -13.78
CA TYR A 167 2.57 -0.50 -12.88
C TYR A 167 2.11 -1.94 -13.16
N PRO A 168 2.53 -2.55 -14.27
CA PRO A 168 2.04 -3.87 -14.67
C PRO A 168 2.39 -4.91 -13.62
N PHE A 169 1.48 -5.87 -13.41
CA PHE A 169 1.73 -7.06 -12.63
C PHE A 169 2.64 -8.03 -13.36
N ASP A 170 3.32 -8.88 -12.62
CA ASP A 170 4.43 -9.72 -13.09
C ASP A 170 4.10 -11.24 -13.04
N GLY A 171 2.83 -11.57 -12.82
CA GLY A 171 2.37 -12.96 -12.73
C GLY A 171 2.56 -13.56 -11.34
N PRO A 172 2.40 -14.89 -11.18
CA PRO A 172 2.40 -15.53 -9.87
C PRO A 172 3.65 -15.25 -9.02
N GLY A 173 3.46 -14.78 -7.80
CA GLY A 173 4.54 -14.41 -6.89
C GLY A 173 5.03 -12.96 -7.12
N ASN A 174 6.19 -12.63 -6.54
CA ASN A 174 6.77 -11.27 -6.57
C ASN A 174 5.79 -10.18 -6.15
N THR A 175 5.20 -9.41 -7.07
CA THR A 175 4.27 -8.31 -6.76
C THR A 175 2.84 -8.83 -6.64
N LEU A 176 2.31 -8.88 -5.43
CA LEU A 176 0.96 -9.36 -5.15
C LEU A 176 -0.14 -8.33 -5.44
N ALA A 177 0.15 -7.08 -5.14
CA ALA A 177 -0.79 -5.96 -5.21
C ALA A 177 -0.03 -4.63 -5.12
N HIS A 178 -0.72 -3.53 -5.42
CA HIS A 178 -0.25 -2.18 -5.12
C HIS A 178 -1.43 -1.23 -4.95
N ALA A 179 -1.19 -0.10 -4.29
CA ALA A 179 -2.19 0.95 -4.15
C ALA A 179 -1.56 2.34 -4.25
N PHE A 180 -2.41 3.33 -4.52
CA PHE A 180 -2.04 4.73 -4.62
C PHE A 180 -2.45 5.47 -3.35
N GLY A 181 -1.66 6.44 -2.93
CA GLY A 181 -2.04 7.32 -1.84
C GLY A 181 -3.23 8.21 -2.19
N PRO A 182 -3.88 8.83 -1.20
CA PRO A 182 -5.01 9.73 -1.40
C PRO A 182 -4.74 10.81 -2.43
N GLY A 183 -5.65 11.01 -3.39
CA GLY A 183 -5.49 11.99 -4.45
C GLY A 183 -6.56 11.90 -5.54
N PRO A 184 -6.51 12.74 -6.55
CA PRO A 184 -7.40 12.67 -7.71
C PRO A 184 -7.01 11.52 -8.66
N GLY A 185 -7.95 11.13 -9.51
CA GLY A 185 -7.74 10.11 -10.54
C GLY A 185 -7.54 8.71 -9.96
N LEU A 186 -6.36 8.14 -10.10
CA LEU A 186 -5.98 6.85 -9.51
C LEU A 186 -5.68 6.93 -7.99
N GLY A 187 -5.70 8.15 -7.43
CA GLY A 187 -5.41 8.33 -6.01
C GLY A 187 -6.41 7.55 -5.13
N GLY A 188 -5.87 6.73 -4.23
CA GLY A 188 -6.63 5.83 -3.37
C GLY A 188 -6.90 4.44 -3.97
N ASP A 189 -6.75 4.23 -5.27
CA ASP A 189 -7.08 2.97 -5.92
C ASP A 189 -6.15 1.84 -5.47
N ALA A 190 -6.71 0.63 -5.34
CA ALA A 190 -5.98 -0.57 -4.94
C ALA A 190 -6.19 -1.69 -5.95
N HIS A 191 -5.08 -2.22 -6.48
CA HIS A 191 -5.06 -3.25 -7.51
C HIS A 191 -4.39 -4.51 -6.99
N PHE A 192 -4.99 -5.67 -7.33
CA PHE A 192 -4.57 -7.00 -6.89
C PHE A 192 -4.26 -7.85 -8.10
N ASP A 193 -3.13 -8.57 -8.09
CA ASP A 193 -2.77 -9.46 -9.21
C ASP A 193 -3.69 -10.68 -9.25
N GLU A 194 -4.44 -10.82 -10.34
CA GLU A 194 -5.34 -11.96 -10.58
C GLU A 194 -4.58 -13.23 -10.96
N ASP A 195 -3.26 -13.18 -11.14
CA ASP A 195 -2.42 -14.36 -11.34
C ASP A 195 -2.03 -15.03 -10.02
N GLU A 196 -2.28 -14.34 -8.88
CA GLU A 196 -2.11 -14.91 -7.55
C GLU A 196 -3.24 -15.86 -7.18
N ARG A 197 -2.94 -16.79 -6.28
CA ARG A 197 -3.96 -17.64 -5.67
C ARG A 197 -4.51 -16.99 -4.41
N TRP A 198 -5.63 -16.31 -4.53
CA TRP A 198 -6.27 -15.59 -3.43
C TRP A 198 -7.07 -16.53 -2.52
N THR A 199 -6.94 -16.34 -1.21
CA THR A 199 -7.68 -17.11 -0.20
C THR A 199 -8.25 -16.18 0.89
N ASP A 200 -9.24 -16.71 1.62
CA ASP A 200 -9.79 -16.10 2.83
C ASP A 200 -8.96 -16.43 4.10
N GLY A 201 -7.78 -17.04 3.93
CA GLY A 201 -6.93 -17.54 5.01
C GLY A 201 -7.21 -18.96 5.47
N SER A 202 -8.21 -19.63 4.90
CA SER A 202 -8.58 -21.03 5.22
C SER A 202 -7.78 -22.06 4.42
N ARG A 203 -7.07 -21.64 3.37
CA ARG A 203 -6.34 -22.49 2.42
C ARG A 203 -4.93 -21.97 2.17
N ILE A 204 -4.10 -22.80 1.53
CA ILE A 204 -2.78 -22.38 1.05
C ILE A 204 -2.97 -21.38 -0.10
N GLY A 205 -2.28 -20.24 -0.03
CA GLY A 205 -2.33 -19.16 -0.99
C GLY A 205 -2.09 -17.82 -0.30
N VAL A 206 -2.34 -16.74 -1.03
CA VAL A 206 -2.21 -15.36 -0.52
C VAL A 206 -3.49 -14.98 0.23
N ASN A 207 -3.37 -14.62 1.50
CA ASN A 207 -4.53 -14.20 2.31
C ASN A 207 -5.00 -12.81 1.89
N PHE A 208 -6.16 -12.74 1.23
CA PHE A 208 -6.70 -11.51 0.69
C PHE A 208 -6.99 -10.46 1.78
N LEU A 209 -7.46 -10.86 2.98
CA LEU A 209 -7.69 -9.91 4.07
C LEU A 209 -6.41 -9.18 4.47
N VAL A 210 -5.30 -9.90 4.65
CA VAL A 210 -4.01 -9.33 5.06
C VAL A 210 -3.52 -8.36 3.98
N THR A 211 -3.48 -8.81 2.72
CA THR A 211 -3.02 -7.99 1.60
C THR A 211 -3.93 -6.79 1.37
N ALA A 212 -5.26 -6.96 1.41
CA ALA A 212 -6.19 -5.84 1.27
C ALA A 212 -6.06 -4.83 2.42
N THR A 213 -5.78 -5.27 3.66
CA THR A 213 -5.54 -4.33 4.76
C THR A 213 -4.28 -3.51 4.51
N HIS A 214 -3.20 -4.15 4.02
CA HIS A 214 -1.96 -3.48 3.64
C HIS A 214 -2.19 -2.44 2.54
N GLU A 215 -2.76 -2.85 1.40
CA GLU A 215 -2.98 -1.94 0.27
C GLU A 215 -3.91 -0.78 0.62
N LEU A 216 -4.95 -1.05 1.41
CA LEU A 216 -5.83 0.02 1.90
C LEU A 216 -5.14 0.95 2.89
N GLY A 217 -4.09 0.52 3.59
CA GLY A 217 -3.21 1.41 4.35
C GLY A 217 -2.53 2.44 3.44
N HIS A 218 -2.04 2.03 2.26
CA HIS A 218 -1.54 2.95 1.23
C HIS A 218 -2.64 3.87 0.70
N SER A 219 -3.83 3.32 0.41
CA SER A 219 -5.00 4.10 0.01
C SER A 219 -5.39 5.19 1.03
N LEU A 220 -4.95 5.04 2.27
CA LEU A 220 -5.13 6.01 3.35
C LEU A 220 -3.92 6.93 3.56
N GLY A 221 -2.83 6.76 2.82
CA GLY A 221 -1.65 7.62 2.87
C GLY A 221 -0.47 7.08 3.68
N LEU A 222 -0.53 5.85 4.19
CA LEU A 222 0.61 5.22 4.83
C LEU A 222 1.65 4.75 3.82
N GLY A 223 2.92 4.93 4.13
CA GLY A 223 4.04 4.26 3.47
C GLY A 223 4.32 2.89 4.09
N HIS A 224 5.36 2.20 3.57
CA HIS A 224 5.82 0.97 4.19
C HIS A 224 6.46 1.21 5.57
N SER A 225 6.24 0.26 6.47
CA SER A 225 6.90 0.18 7.78
C SER A 225 8.15 -0.70 7.73
N SER A 226 9.18 -0.32 8.47
CA SER A 226 10.36 -1.16 8.72
C SER A 226 10.17 -2.14 9.90
N ASP A 227 9.04 -2.05 10.62
CA ASP A 227 8.71 -3.04 11.66
C ASP A 227 8.19 -4.32 11.02
N PRO A 228 8.91 -5.44 11.18
CA PRO A 228 8.47 -6.68 10.61
C PRO A 228 7.13 -7.22 11.15
N ASN A 229 6.57 -6.68 12.22
CA ASN A 229 5.27 -7.07 12.76
C ASN A 229 4.12 -6.19 12.26
N ALA A 230 4.43 -5.10 11.57
CA ALA A 230 3.42 -4.21 11.00
C ALA A 230 2.74 -4.84 9.78
N VAL A 231 1.45 -4.56 9.60
CA VAL A 231 0.74 -4.92 8.36
C VAL A 231 1.33 -4.15 7.17
N MET A 232 1.83 -2.93 7.41
CA MET A 232 2.50 -2.10 6.39
C MET A 232 3.94 -2.54 6.08
N TYR A 233 4.42 -3.70 6.60
CA TYR A 233 5.70 -4.26 6.18
C TYR A 233 5.61 -4.78 4.73
N PRO A 234 6.59 -4.48 3.84
CA PRO A 234 6.42 -4.65 2.38
C PRO A 234 6.31 -6.10 1.90
N THR A 235 6.86 -7.08 2.64
CA THR A 235 6.86 -8.48 2.21
C THR A 235 5.76 -9.28 2.88
N TYR A 236 5.05 -10.11 2.08
CA TYR A 236 3.99 -10.98 2.56
C TYR A 236 4.52 -12.11 3.46
N ARG A 237 3.74 -12.44 4.48
CA ARG A 237 4.00 -13.57 5.39
C ARG A 237 2.89 -14.60 5.33
N VAL A 238 3.26 -15.84 5.11
CA VAL A 238 2.31 -16.97 5.11
C VAL A 238 1.90 -17.28 6.55
N GLY A 239 0.60 -17.47 6.81
CA GLY A 239 0.08 -18.01 8.06
C GLY A 239 -0.56 -17.01 9.03
N GLU A 240 -0.63 -15.73 8.74
CA GLU A 240 -1.16 -14.69 9.65
C GLU A 240 -2.69 -14.51 9.58
N SER A 241 -3.50 -15.57 9.71
CA SER A 241 -4.96 -15.39 9.50
C SER A 241 -5.85 -15.46 10.75
N LYS A 242 -5.47 -16.21 11.79
CA LYS A 242 -6.43 -16.54 12.86
C LYS A 242 -6.74 -15.39 13.84
N ASN A 243 -5.81 -14.45 14.05
CA ASN A 243 -5.97 -13.30 14.95
C ASN A 243 -5.40 -12.03 14.32
N PHE A 244 -5.61 -11.84 13.02
CA PHE A 244 -5.08 -10.71 12.28
C PHE A 244 -5.62 -9.38 12.81
N ARG A 245 -4.71 -8.47 13.16
CA ARG A 245 -4.97 -7.12 13.68
C ARG A 245 -3.84 -6.19 13.30
N LEU A 246 -4.08 -4.90 13.34
CA LEU A 246 -3.05 -3.89 13.18
C LEU A 246 -2.04 -3.97 14.32
N SER A 247 -0.77 -3.73 14.02
CA SER A 247 0.29 -3.59 15.02
C SER A 247 0.24 -2.21 15.67
N PRO A 248 0.92 -2.01 16.81
CA PRO A 248 1.08 -0.67 17.40
C PRO A 248 1.70 0.34 16.43
N ASP A 249 2.65 -0.09 15.59
CA ASP A 249 3.31 0.75 14.57
C ASP A 249 2.31 1.22 13.49
N ASP A 250 1.44 0.32 13.00
CA ASP A 250 0.37 0.64 12.06
C ASP A 250 -0.61 1.66 12.66
N ILE A 251 -1.02 1.43 13.92
CA ILE A 251 -1.96 2.30 14.64
C ILE A 251 -1.34 3.69 14.84
N GLU A 252 -0.11 3.77 15.31
CA GLU A 252 0.59 5.03 15.49
C GLU A 252 0.72 5.79 14.16
N GLY A 253 1.10 5.08 13.09
CA GLY A 253 1.22 5.64 11.75
C GLY A 253 -0.07 6.28 11.26
N ILE A 254 -1.19 5.54 11.33
CA ILE A 254 -2.48 6.04 10.82
C ILE A 254 -3.05 7.15 11.70
N GLN A 255 -2.85 7.09 13.02
CA GLN A 255 -3.29 8.14 13.95
C GLN A 255 -2.49 9.43 13.79
N LYS A 256 -1.21 9.39 13.39
CA LYS A 256 -0.43 10.58 13.00
C LYS A 256 -1.04 11.32 11.82
N LEU A 257 -1.68 10.60 10.87
CA LEU A 257 -2.31 11.22 9.70
C LEU A 257 -3.69 11.79 10.01
N TYR A 258 -4.52 11.07 10.78
CA TYR A 258 -5.95 11.38 10.92
C TYR A 258 -6.38 11.77 12.34
N GLY A 259 -5.51 11.65 13.33
CA GLY A 259 -5.85 11.79 14.74
C GLY A 259 -6.45 10.50 15.33
N ASN A 260 -6.53 10.45 16.65
CA ASN A 260 -7.10 9.31 17.37
C ASN A 260 -8.62 9.47 17.48
N ILE A 261 -9.38 8.40 17.25
CA ILE A 261 -10.84 8.41 17.33
C ILE A 261 -11.35 8.80 18.75
N TYR A 262 -10.61 8.46 19.80
CA TYR A 262 -10.99 8.78 21.18
C TYR A 262 -10.84 10.25 21.51
N ASP A 263 -9.82 10.93 20.95
CA ASP A 263 -9.65 12.38 21.12
C ASP A 263 -10.77 13.14 20.43
N PHE A 264 -11.20 12.66 19.26
CA PHE A 264 -12.29 13.26 18.50
C PHE A 264 -13.63 13.12 19.21
N THR A 265 -13.93 11.97 19.83
CA THR A 265 -15.14 11.76 20.62
C THR A 265 -15.17 12.60 21.88
N SER A 266 -14.04 12.81 22.55
CA SER A 266 -13.93 13.68 23.74
C SER A 266 -14.19 15.15 23.38
N LEU A 267 -13.69 15.63 22.22
CA LEU A 267 -13.95 16.98 21.74
C LEU A 267 -15.42 17.21 21.38
N LEU A 268 -16.11 16.22 20.80
CA LEU A 268 -17.55 16.30 20.53
C LEU A 268 -18.39 16.35 21.81
N GLN A 269 -17.98 15.61 22.85
CA GLN A 269 -18.64 15.63 24.16
C GLN A 269 -18.38 16.92 24.94
N ALA A 270 -17.19 17.52 24.81
CA ALA A 270 -16.84 18.78 25.44
C ALA A 270 -17.52 20.00 24.78
N GLY A 271 -17.95 19.88 23.53
CA GLY A 271 -18.65 20.92 22.77
C GLY A 271 -20.17 21.00 23.01
N VAL A 272 -20.75 20.13 23.82
CA VAL A 272 -22.15 20.26 24.26
C VAL A 272 -22.17 21.19 25.47
N PRO A 273 -22.73 22.42 25.37
CA PRO A 273 -22.88 23.29 26.54
C PRO A 273 -23.79 22.54 27.55
N GLN A 274 -23.27 22.25 28.73
CA GLN A 274 -24.08 21.88 29.83
C GLN A 274 -25.01 23.07 30.10
N GLN A 275 -26.30 22.94 29.80
CA GLN A 275 -27.29 23.89 30.28
C GLN A 275 -27.26 23.82 31.82
N GLU A 276 -26.57 24.79 32.39
CA GLU A 276 -26.70 25.06 33.84
C GLU A 276 -28.16 25.24 34.17
N GLY A 277 -28.60 24.41 35.10
CA GLY A 277 -29.98 24.38 35.55
C GLY A 277 -30.43 25.72 36.10
N LEU A 278 -31.34 26.36 35.40
CA LEU A 278 -32.28 27.28 36.00
C LEU A 278 -33.39 26.44 36.62
N GLY A 279 -33.31 26.28 37.93
CA GLY A 279 -34.38 25.73 38.71
C GLY A 279 -35.64 26.55 38.59
N ASN A 280 -36.72 25.90 38.23
CA ASN A 280 -38.03 26.11 38.88
C ASN A 280 -39.04 25.08 38.32
N GLY A 281 -39.66 24.42 39.24
CA GLY A 281 -40.56 23.29 39.06
C GLY A 281 -41.74 23.55 38.16
N TYR A 282 -42.09 22.47 37.46
CA TYR A 282 -43.49 22.10 37.10
C TYR A 282 -43.57 20.60 36.79
N PRO A 283 -44.76 19.94 36.89
CA PRO A 283 -44.87 18.58 37.36
C PRO A 283 -44.86 17.50 36.28
N LEU A 284 -44.59 16.27 36.76
CA LEU A 284 -44.74 14.99 36.07
C LEU A 284 -46.09 14.87 35.32
N GLY A 285 -46.00 14.46 34.06
CA GLY A 285 -47.15 13.90 33.36
C GLY A 285 -47.03 13.85 31.85
N LYS A 286 -46.75 12.69 31.34
CA LYS A 286 -47.27 11.94 30.17
C LYS A 286 -46.23 11.26 29.35
N ALA A 287 -46.30 9.94 29.40
CA ALA A 287 -45.56 8.99 28.56
C ALA A 287 -45.81 9.26 27.07
N CYS A 288 -44.75 9.20 26.28
CA CYS A 288 -44.83 9.07 24.82
C CYS A 288 -44.87 7.58 24.42
N PRO A 289 -45.73 7.18 23.48
CA PRO A 289 -45.88 5.79 23.08
C PRO A 289 -44.92 5.42 21.91
N ASN A 290 -44.37 4.23 22.05
CA ASN A 290 -43.93 3.27 21.02
C ASN A 290 -43.62 3.76 19.58
N LEU A 291 -42.34 3.78 19.23
CA LEU A 291 -41.87 3.61 17.84
C LEU A 291 -41.48 2.15 17.60
N ARG A 292 -42.37 1.42 16.92
CA ARG A 292 -42.07 0.09 16.33
C ARG A 292 -41.18 0.27 15.10
N LEU A 293 -39.97 -0.31 15.12
CA LEU A 293 -39.19 -0.57 13.94
C LEU A 293 -39.89 -1.68 13.13
N LYS A 294 -40.29 -1.37 11.89
CA LYS A 294 -40.65 -2.37 10.89
C LYS A 294 -39.40 -2.80 10.16
N ALA A 295 -39.10 -4.10 10.19
CA ALA A 295 -38.18 -4.77 9.31
C ALA A 295 -38.84 -4.91 7.91
N HIS A 296 -38.06 -4.57 6.89
CA HIS A 296 -38.19 -5.09 5.53
C HIS A 296 -36.77 -5.33 4.97
#